data_c58873a6f4c5efbf172e7cb331b530c4
#
_entry.id   c58873a6f4c5efbf172e7cb331b530c4
#
_cell.length_a   1.000
_cell.length_b   1.000
_cell.length_c   1.000
_cell.angle_alpha   90.00
_cell.angle_beta   90.00
_cell.angle_gamma   90.00
#
_symmetry.space_group_name_H-M   'P 1'
#
loop_
_entity.id
_entity.type
_entity.pdbx_description
1 polymer ?
#
loop_
_entity_poly.entity_id
_entity_poly.type
_entity_poly.pdbx_seq_one_letter_code
_entity_poly.pdbx_strand_id
1 'polypeptide(L)'
;LHDSEGDAATTLVFFLPTSDLANQFGESMARHGVSAGPMYRHGNGDKHVYPGWEYILNKNTYHPNGLPYSHPTYGEIEYSDDMCPNTLDYLGRAICIGIHPEMSDESIEKVSQSIKSASDETFG
;
A
#
# COMPACT_ATOMS: atom_id res chain seq x y z
N LEU A 1 -15.65 3.27 -10.99
CA LEU A 1 -14.89 3.61 -12.21
C LEU A 1 -15.58 4.74 -12.94
N HIS A 2 -14.83 5.76 -13.35
CA HIS A 2 -15.38 6.88 -14.14
C HIS A 2 -15.68 6.43 -15.58
N ASP A 3 -14.89 5.52 -16.09
CA ASP A 3 -15.03 4.91 -17.41
C ASP A 3 -14.54 3.47 -17.32
N SER A 4 -15.46 2.52 -17.45
CA SER A 4 -15.15 1.10 -17.39
C SER A 4 -14.41 0.59 -18.63
N GLU A 5 -14.55 1.27 -19.76
CA GLU A 5 -13.85 0.92 -21.01
C GLU A 5 -12.44 1.51 -21.07
N GLY A 6 -12.21 2.59 -20.32
CA GLY A 6 -10.90 3.24 -20.20
C GLY A 6 -10.02 2.68 -19.06
N ASP A 7 -10.49 1.69 -18.33
CA ASP A 7 -9.71 1.07 -17.25
C ASP A 7 -8.58 0.22 -17.84
N ALA A 8 -7.35 0.57 -17.48
CA ALA A 8 -6.16 -0.20 -17.87
C ALA A 8 -6.07 -1.58 -17.20
N ALA A 9 -6.86 -1.82 -16.16
CA ALA A 9 -6.95 -3.09 -15.41
C ALA A 9 -5.59 -3.69 -15.02
N THR A 10 -4.64 -2.83 -14.61
CA THR A 10 -3.29 -3.26 -14.24
C THR A 10 -3.19 -3.78 -12.81
N THR A 11 -4.19 -3.49 -11.99
CA THR A 11 -4.19 -3.87 -10.57
C THR A 11 -5.62 -4.11 -10.09
N LEU A 12 -5.85 -5.28 -9.51
CA LEU A 12 -7.05 -5.54 -8.74
C LEU A 12 -6.86 -5.00 -7.32
N VAL A 13 -7.73 -4.08 -6.90
CA VAL A 13 -7.70 -3.52 -5.55
C VAL A 13 -9.03 -3.78 -4.86
N PHE A 14 -8.97 -4.30 -3.64
CA PHE A 14 -10.13 -4.43 -2.76
C PHE A 14 -9.73 -4.16 -1.30
N PHE A 15 -10.73 -3.84 -0.47
CA PHE A 15 -10.50 -3.45 0.91
C PHE A 15 -11.01 -4.50 1.87
N LEU A 16 -10.23 -4.78 2.90
CA LEU A 16 -10.66 -5.59 4.03
C LEU A 16 -11.15 -4.70 5.18
N PRO A 17 -11.92 -5.26 6.14
CA PRO A 17 -12.49 -4.48 7.24
C PRO A 17 -11.45 -3.80 8.13
N THR A 18 -10.29 -4.45 8.36
CA THR A 18 -9.21 -3.93 9.19
C THR A 18 -7.84 -4.19 8.55
N SER A 19 -6.82 -3.43 8.95
CA SER A 19 -5.43 -3.64 8.54
C SER A 19 -4.86 -4.99 9.03
N ASP A 20 -5.30 -5.47 10.19
CA ASP A 20 -4.88 -6.78 10.70
C ASP A 20 -5.38 -7.91 9.81
N LEU A 21 -6.64 -7.87 9.39
CA LEU A 21 -7.20 -8.83 8.44
C LEU A 21 -6.50 -8.72 7.07
N ALA A 22 -6.15 -7.51 6.64
CA ALA A 22 -5.42 -7.31 5.40
C ALA A 22 -4.00 -7.91 5.45
N ASN A 23 -3.34 -7.80 6.59
CA ASN A 23 -2.03 -8.44 6.81
C ASN A 23 -2.16 -9.98 6.80
N GLN A 24 -3.11 -10.54 7.54
CA GLN A 24 -3.36 -11.99 7.58
C GLN A 24 -3.70 -12.53 6.19
N PHE A 25 -4.56 -11.83 5.45
CA PHE A 25 -4.91 -12.19 4.08
C PHE A 25 -3.70 -12.18 3.16
N GLY A 26 -2.86 -11.13 3.21
CA GLY A 26 -1.64 -11.03 2.41
C GLY A 26 -0.63 -12.15 2.74
N GLU A 27 -0.50 -12.51 4.00
CA GLU A 27 0.35 -13.63 4.43
C GLU A 27 -0.19 -14.98 3.93
N SER A 28 -1.51 -15.16 3.96
CA SER A 28 -2.14 -16.35 3.39
C SER A 28 -1.92 -16.42 1.89
N MET A 29 -2.15 -15.35 1.14
CA MET A 29 -1.87 -15.27 -0.30
C MET A 29 -0.41 -15.66 -0.61
N ALA A 30 0.55 -15.18 0.18
CA ALA A 30 1.96 -15.52 0.01
C ALA A 30 2.24 -17.02 0.23
N ARG A 31 1.60 -17.66 1.21
CA ARG A 31 1.69 -19.11 1.42
C ARG A 31 1.17 -19.91 0.22
N HIS A 32 0.17 -19.38 -0.48
CA HIS A 32 -0.38 -19.95 -1.72
C HIS A 32 0.41 -19.52 -2.98
N GLY A 33 1.56 -18.84 -2.80
CA GLY A 33 2.48 -18.50 -3.89
C GLY A 33 2.02 -17.35 -4.77
N VAL A 34 1.18 -16.47 -4.24
CA VAL A 34 0.76 -15.21 -4.88
C VAL A 34 1.16 -14.04 -4.01
N SER A 35 1.96 -13.12 -4.57
CA SER A 35 2.33 -11.89 -3.86
C SER A 35 1.16 -10.91 -3.88
N ALA A 36 0.59 -10.68 -2.72
CA ALA A 36 -0.47 -9.70 -2.50
C ALA A 36 -0.37 -9.18 -1.07
N GLY A 37 -0.91 -8.00 -0.82
CA GLY A 37 -0.92 -7.46 0.53
C GLY A 37 -1.30 -5.99 0.57
N PRO A 38 -1.41 -5.43 1.77
CA PRO A 38 -1.69 -4.02 1.93
C PRO A 38 -0.53 -3.16 1.43
N MET A 39 -0.88 -2.00 0.86
CA MET A 39 0.10 -1.02 0.39
C MET A 39 0.89 -0.38 1.54
N TYR A 40 0.32 -0.33 2.72
CA TYR A 40 0.95 0.24 3.91
C TYR A 40 0.93 -0.75 5.07
N ARG A 41 2.08 -0.90 5.71
CA ARG A 41 2.23 -1.58 7.01
C ARG A 41 3.02 -0.67 7.93
N HIS A 42 2.51 -0.45 9.13
CA HIS A 42 3.22 0.36 10.12
C HIS A 42 4.63 -0.20 10.37
N GLY A 43 5.63 0.71 10.36
CA GLY A 43 7.03 0.31 10.51
C GLY A 43 7.70 -0.26 9.25
N ASN A 44 6.98 -0.41 8.14
CA ASN A 44 7.58 -0.71 6.84
C ASN A 44 8.00 0.59 6.16
N GLY A 45 9.28 0.75 5.91
CA GLY A 45 9.86 1.93 5.25
C GLY A 45 9.57 2.03 3.74
N ASP A 46 8.38 1.65 3.31
CA ASP A 46 7.95 1.77 1.92
C ASP A 46 7.92 3.24 1.50
N LYS A 47 8.76 3.58 0.53
CA LYS A 47 8.91 4.96 0.02
C LYS A 47 7.77 5.42 -0.88
N HIS A 48 6.81 4.56 -1.21
CA HIS A 48 5.58 4.96 -1.90
C HIS A 48 4.55 5.61 -0.96
N VAL A 49 4.75 5.47 0.35
CA VAL A 49 3.88 6.05 1.36
C VAL A 49 4.69 7.00 2.24
N TYR A 50 4.14 8.16 2.55
CA TYR A 50 4.86 9.26 3.20
C TYR A 50 5.55 8.92 4.54
N PRO A 51 5.11 7.96 5.38
CA PRO A 51 5.87 7.56 6.57
C PRO A 51 7.27 7.01 6.24
N GLY A 52 7.49 6.54 5.01
CA GLY A 52 8.81 6.14 4.51
C GLY A 52 9.68 7.30 3.99
N TRP A 53 9.21 8.55 4.03
CA TRP A 53 9.94 9.71 3.55
C TRP A 53 10.81 10.35 4.64
N GLU A 54 11.78 9.62 5.10
CA GLU A 54 12.68 10.02 6.20
C GLU A 54 13.30 11.40 6.00
N TYR A 55 13.66 11.76 4.76
CA TYR A 55 14.25 13.07 4.47
C TYR A 55 13.27 14.22 4.70
N ILE A 56 11.98 14.02 4.45
CA ILE A 56 10.94 15.02 4.69
C ILE A 56 10.59 15.06 6.19
N LEU A 57 10.34 13.90 6.77
CA LEU A 57 9.98 13.80 8.20
C LEU A 57 11.05 14.41 9.10
N ASN A 58 12.33 14.19 8.78
CA ASN A 58 13.47 14.71 9.53
C ASN A 58 13.96 16.09 9.02
N LYS A 59 13.25 16.71 8.07
CA LYS A 59 13.64 18.00 7.46
C LYS A 59 15.07 18.00 6.90
N ASN A 60 15.53 16.86 6.39
CA ASN A 60 16.87 16.74 5.81
C ASN A 60 16.94 17.39 4.43
N THR A 61 17.98 18.17 4.17
CA THR A 61 18.19 18.87 2.91
C THR A 61 19.67 18.92 2.54
N TYR A 62 19.95 18.99 1.25
CA TYR A 62 21.30 19.23 0.74
C TYR A 62 21.68 20.73 0.71
N HIS A 63 20.72 21.64 0.96
CA HIS A 63 20.99 23.06 0.95
C HIS A 63 21.80 23.48 2.17
N PRO A 64 22.94 24.19 2.01
CA PRO A 64 23.85 24.52 3.12
C PRO A 64 23.21 25.33 4.23
N ASN A 65 22.18 26.12 3.91
CA ASN A 65 21.41 26.91 4.89
C ASN A 65 20.10 26.21 5.33
N GLY A 66 19.92 24.91 5.06
CA GLY A 66 18.77 24.15 5.50
C GLY A 66 17.45 24.43 4.75
N LEU A 67 17.47 25.16 3.63
CA LEU A 67 16.26 25.39 2.82
C LEU A 67 15.72 24.09 2.23
N PRO A 68 14.38 23.93 2.11
CA PRO A 68 13.32 24.91 2.40
C PRO A 68 12.92 25.02 3.88
N TYR A 69 13.34 24.10 4.72
CA TYR A 69 12.87 23.95 6.10
C TYR A 69 13.33 25.09 7.03
N SER A 70 14.43 25.75 6.72
CA SER A 70 14.91 26.94 7.44
C SER A 70 14.21 28.25 7.02
N HIS A 71 13.34 28.21 6.00
CA HIS A 71 12.60 29.40 5.57
C HIS A 71 11.53 29.75 6.61
N PRO A 72 11.35 31.03 6.97
CA PRO A 72 10.39 31.46 8.02
C PRO A 72 8.96 30.97 7.79
N THR A 73 8.54 30.83 6.53
CA THR A 73 7.19 30.34 6.18
C THR A 73 7.01 28.83 6.41
N TYR A 74 8.09 28.03 6.34
CA TYR A 74 8.02 26.56 6.38
C TYR A 74 8.70 25.97 7.60
N GLY A 75 9.52 26.72 8.32
CA GLY A 75 10.34 26.22 9.42
C GLY A 75 9.56 25.73 10.63
N GLU A 76 8.33 26.24 10.82
CA GLU A 76 7.45 25.86 11.93
C GLU A 76 6.57 24.64 11.63
N ILE A 77 6.58 24.12 10.39
CA ILE A 77 5.79 22.94 10.02
C ILE A 77 6.45 21.69 10.60
N GLU A 78 5.73 21.00 11.46
CA GLU A 78 6.13 19.69 11.95
C GLU A 78 5.52 18.59 11.09
N TYR A 79 6.35 17.58 10.76
CA TYR A 79 5.96 16.41 9.99
C TYR A 79 5.98 15.19 10.91
N SER A 80 4.92 14.39 10.89
CA SER A 80 4.88 13.12 11.60
C SER A 80 4.48 11.99 10.67
N ASP A 81 4.80 10.76 11.05
CA ASP A 81 4.47 9.56 10.28
C ASP A 81 2.97 9.19 10.35
N ASP A 82 2.20 9.88 11.18
CA ASP A 82 0.75 9.69 11.37
C ASP A 82 -0.11 10.91 10.97
N MET A 83 0.48 11.92 10.32
CA MET A 83 -0.24 13.17 10.00
C MET A 83 -1.44 13.01 9.05
N CYS A 84 -1.57 11.86 8.35
CA CYS A 84 -2.70 11.54 7.48
C CYS A 84 -3.33 10.20 7.87
N PRO A 85 -3.95 10.06 9.05
CA PRO A 85 -4.39 8.78 9.59
C PRO A 85 -5.43 8.07 8.70
N ASN A 86 -6.35 8.81 8.09
CA ASN A 86 -7.33 8.24 7.18
C ASN A 86 -6.68 7.60 5.93
N THR A 87 -5.65 8.24 5.39
CA THR A 87 -4.90 7.70 4.25
C THR A 87 -4.20 6.40 4.64
N LEU A 88 -3.56 6.38 5.81
CA LEU A 88 -2.88 5.18 6.31
C LEU A 88 -3.85 4.04 6.59
N ASP A 89 -5.04 4.34 7.14
CA ASP A 89 -6.09 3.34 7.33
C ASP A 89 -6.52 2.73 5.99
N TYR A 90 -6.85 3.55 5.00
CA TYR A 90 -7.22 3.03 3.68
C TYR A 90 -6.12 2.20 3.05
N LEU A 91 -4.88 2.69 3.03
CA LEU A 91 -3.75 1.96 2.44
C LEU A 91 -3.42 0.68 3.20
N GLY A 92 -3.61 0.69 4.53
CA GLY A 92 -3.41 -0.49 5.38
C GLY A 92 -4.44 -1.60 5.17
N ARG A 93 -5.61 -1.27 4.61
CA ARG A 93 -6.71 -2.21 4.33
C ARG A 93 -6.81 -2.60 2.85
N ALA A 94 -6.11 -1.90 1.96
CA ALA A 94 -6.16 -2.11 0.52
C ALA A 94 -5.26 -3.28 0.09
N ILE A 95 -5.85 -4.40 -0.28
CA ILE A 95 -5.13 -5.50 -0.92
C ILE A 95 -4.95 -5.17 -2.40
N CYS A 96 -3.70 -5.23 -2.85
CA CYS A 96 -3.34 -4.99 -4.24
C CYS A 96 -2.77 -6.25 -4.87
N ILE A 97 -3.33 -6.63 -6.01
CA ILE A 97 -2.89 -7.77 -6.82
C ILE A 97 -2.60 -7.24 -8.22
N GLY A 98 -1.35 -7.38 -8.67
CA GLY A 98 -0.95 -6.99 -10.01
C GLY A 98 -1.63 -7.86 -11.08
N ILE A 99 -2.15 -7.20 -12.10
CA ILE A 99 -2.73 -7.85 -13.28
C ILE A 99 -1.82 -7.55 -14.47
N HIS A 100 -1.45 -8.58 -15.20
CA HIS A 100 -0.60 -8.43 -16.37
C HIS A 100 -1.34 -8.95 -17.62
N PRO A 101 -1.31 -8.22 -18.75
CA PRO A 101 -2.03 -8.62 -19.97
C PRO A 101 -1.63 -10.01 -20.51
N GLU A 102 -0.41 -10.47 -20.20
CA GLU A 102 0.11 -11.77 -20.63
C GLU A 102 -0.06 -12.89 -19.58
N MET A 103 -0.92 -12.69 -18.58
CA MET A 103 -1.23 -13.77 -17.62
C MET A 103 -1.86 -14.95 -18.35
N SER A 104 -1.29 -16.14 -18.12
CA SER A 104 -1.90 -17.37 -18.61
C SER A 104 -3.15 -17.73 -17.81
N ASP A 105 -4.03 -18.54 -18.39
CA ASP A 105 -5.21 -19.07 -17.72
C ASP A 105 -4.84 -19.80 -16.41
N GLU A 106 -3.72 -20.53 -16.41
CA GLU A 106 -3.20 -21.20 -15.21
C GLU A 106 -2.81 -20.19 -14.12
N SER A 107 -2.21 -19.06 -14.50
CA SER A 107 -1.86 -17.99 -13.56
C SER A 107 -3.11 -17.30 -12.97
N ILE A 108 -4.12 -17.09 -13.80
CA ILE A 108 -5.40 -16.52 -13.39
C ILE A 108 -6.11 -17.47 -12.41
N GLU A 109 -6.16 -18.75 -12.73
CA GLU A 109 -6.74 -19.77 -11.87
C GLU A 109 -6.01 -19.85 -10.52
N LYS A 110 -4.67 -19.83 -10.54
CA LYS A 110 -3.86 -19.82 -9.32
C LYS A 110 -4.17 -18.61 -8.44
N VAL A 111 -4.26 -17.42 -9.01
CA VAL A 111 -4.62 -16.20 -8.26
C VAL A 111 -6.02 -16.34 -7.66
N SER A 112 -6.99 -16.80 -8.45
CA SER A 112 -8.38 -16.98 -8.02
C SER A 112 -8.50 -17.99 -6.88
N GLN A 113 -7.80 -19.11 -6.96
CA GLN A 113 -7.75 -20.13 -5.91
C GLN A 113 -7.07 -19.61 -4.64
N SER A 114 -5.99 -18.84 -4.80
CA SER A 114 -5.29 -18.23 -3.66
C SER A 114 -6.16 -17.21 -2.94
N ILE A 115 -6.92 -16.38 -3.66
CA ILE A 115 -7.90 -15.46 -3.06
C ILE A 115 -8.94 -16.22 -2.25
N LYS A 116 -9.50 -17.30 -2.82
CA LYS A 116 -10.50 -18.12 -2.13
C LYS A 116 -9.92 -18.73 -0.85
N SER A 117 -8.77 -19.39 -0.95
CA SER A 117 -8.11 -20.01 0.21
C SER A 117 -7.78 -18.97 1.29
N ALA A 118 -7.24 -17.82 0.89
CA ALA A 118 -6.94 -16.74 1.82
C ALA A 118 -8.20 -16.17 2.49
N SER A 119 -9.31 -16.09 1.76
CA SER A 119 -10.61 -15.69 2.31
C SER A 119 -11.11 -16.69 3.35
N ASP A 120 -11.07 -17.99 3.03
CA ASP A 120 -11.51 -19.05 3.95
C ASP A 120 -10.63 -19.07 5.22
N GLU A 121 -9.33 -18.87 5.12
CA GLU A 121 -8.41 -18.82 6.25
C GLU A 121 -8.55 -17.54 7.10
N THR A 122 -8.98 -16.44 6.50
CA THR A 122 -9.07 -15.14 7.20
C THR A 122 -10.43 -14.93 7.86
N PHE A 123 -11.51 -15.47 7.29
CA PHE A 123 -12.88 -15.23 7.72
C PHE A 123 -13.65 -16.49 8.17
N GLY A 124 -13.12 -17.67 7.92
CA GLY A 124 -13.72 -18.96 8.35
C GLY A 124 -13.32 -19.29 9.74
#